data_8611e5acac8a78762b9a6e1ef7d9e912
#
_entry.id   8611e5acac8a78762b9a6e1ef7d9e912
#
_cell.length_a   1.000
_cell.length_b   1.000
_cell.length_c   1.000
_cell.angle_alpha   90.00
_cell.angle_beta   90.00
_cell.angle_gamma   90.00
#
_symmetry.space_group_name_H-M   'P 1'
#
loop_
_entity.id
_entity.type
_entity.pdbx_description
1 polymer ?
#
loop_
_entity_poly.entity_id
_entity_poly.type
_entity_poly.pdbx_seq_one_letter_code
_entity_poly.pdbx_strand_id
1 'polypeptide(L)' 'MSDTGIAAMSFEEAMAALEQVVSALEKGEVPLEQSIALYERGAALKAHCAGKLKDAEEKVELIRAAEGRAIGTTAVEGL' A
#
# COMPACT_ATOMS: atom_id res chain seq x y z
N MET A 1 -19.59 3.50 2.22
CA MET A 1 -19.39 2.77 1.01
C MET A 1 -17.92 2.67 0.63
N SER A 2 -17.23 3.71 0.80
CA SER A 2 -15.86 3.75 0.34
C SER A 2 -14.94 2.80 1.08
N ASP A 3 -15.16 2.61 2.38
CA ASP A 3 -14.25 1.75 3.13
C ASP A 3 -14.32 0.31 2.67
N THR A 4 -15.54 -0.13 2.33
CA THR A 4 -15.69 -1.47 1.81
C THR A 4 -14.95 -1.63 0.49
N GLY A 5 -15.04 -0.60 -0.34
CA GLY A 5 -14.35 -0.64 -1.61
C GLY A 5 -12.85 -0.67 -1.43
N ILE A 6 -12.35 0.06 -0.44
CA ILE A 6 -10.91 0.08 -0.20
C ILE A 6 -10.39 -1.28 0.19
N ALA A 7 -11.11 -1.99 1.03
CA ALA A 7 -10.65 -3.30 1.48
C ALA A 7 -10.51 -4.29 0.32
N ALA A 8 -11.29 -4.09 -0.74
CA ALA A 8 -11.26 -4.97 -1.89
C ALA A 8 -10.23 -4.54 -2.95
N MET A 9 -9.59 -3.42 -2.77
CA MET A 9 -8.66 -2.91 -3.76
C MET A 9 -7.34 -3.66 -3.76
N SER A 10 -6.78 -3.80 -4.94
CA SER A 10 -5.38 -4.22 -5.04
C SER A 10 -4.49 -3.08 -4.60
N PHE A 11 -3.21 -3.39 -4.41
CA PHE A 11 -2.25 -2.35 -4.06
C PHE A 11 -2.23 -1.25 -5.12
N GLU A 12 -2.21 -1.64 -6.38
CA GLU A 12 -2.15 -0.68 -7.47
C GLU A 12 -3.40 0.18 -7.52
N GLU A 13 -4.55 -0.44 -7.30
CA GLU A 13 -5.80 0.32 -7.29
C GLU A 13 -5.81 1.32 -6.15
N ALA A 14 -5.36 0.89 -4.98
CA ALA A 14 -5.33 1.78 -3.83
C ALA A 14 -4.35 2.92 -4.03
N MET A 15 -3.21 2.65 -4.64
CA MET A 15 -2.24 3.71 -4.91
C MET A 15 -2.80 4.74 -5.88
N ALA A 16 -3.48 4.28 -6.92
CA ALA A 16 -4.08 5.21 -7.87
C ALA A 16 -5.15 6.06 -7.20
N ALA A 17 -5.95 5.44 -6.35
CA ALA A 17 -6.98 6.19 -5.63
C ALA A 17 -6.35 7.20 -4.68
N LEU A 18 -5.27 6.82 -4.03
CA LEU A 18 -4.57 7.72 -3.12
C LEU A 18 -4.01 8.93 -3.86
N GLU A 19 -3.45 8.71 -5.04
CA GLU A 19 -2.94 9.80 -5.84
C GLU A 19 -4.03 10.79 -6.19
N GLN A 20 -5.21 10.29 -6.48
CA GLN A 20 -6.33 11.18 -6.78
C GLN A 20 -6.73 12.00 -5.57
N VAL A 21 -6.72 11.39 -4.39
CA VAL A 21 -7.04 12.11 -3.17
C VAL A 21 -6.01 13.21 -2.91
N VAL A 22 -4.74 12.88 -3.03
CA VAL A 22 -3.68 13.85 -2.80
C VAL A 22 -3.81 15.00 -3.80
N SER A 23 -4.05 14.68 -5.06
CA SER A 23 -4.20 15.71 -6.08
C SER A 23 -5.34 16.66 -5.77
N ALA A 24 -6.48 16.09 -5.34
CA ALA A 24 -7.62 16.93 -5.01
C ALA A 24 -7.32 17.84 -3.84
N LEU A 25 -6.60 17.33 -2.84
CA LEU A 25 -6.26 18.13 -1.68
C LEU A 25 -5.26 19.23 -2.04
N GLU A 26 -4.31 18.91 -2.92
CA GLU A 26 -3.30 19.88 -3.31
C GLU A 26 -3.88 21.03 -4.09
N LYS A 27 -4.92 20.77 -4.87
CA LYS A 27 -5.57 21.83 -5.63
C LYS A 27 -6.26 22.83 -4.72
N GLY A 28 -6.73 22.37 -3.57
CA GLY A 28 -7.35 23.28 -2.62
C GLY A 28 -8.64 23.87 -3.07
N GLU A 29 -9.33 23.23 -3.99
CA GLU A 29 -10.57 23.78 -4.56
C GLU A 29 -11.82 23.18 -3.96
N VAL A 30 -11.67 22.22 -3.03
CA VAL A 30 -12.81 21.58 -2.44
C VAL A 30 -13.20 22.28 -1.14
N PRO A 31 -14.49 22.26 -0.79
CA PRO A 31 -14.92 22.80 0.49
C PRO A 31 -14.26 22.09 1.66
N LEU A 32 -14.18 22.77 2.78
CA LEU A 32 -13.47 22.23 3.95
C LEU A 32 -14.00 20.87 4.35
N GLU A 33 -15.31 20.70 4.37
CA GLU A 33 -15.86 19.42 4.80
C GLU A 33 -15.43 18.29 3.87
N GLN A 34 -15.38 18.59 2.58
CA GLN A 34 -14.93 17.58 1.63
C GLN A 34 -13.45 17.30 1.78
N SER A 35 -12.68 18.32 2.14
CA SER A 35 -11.26 18.13 2.38
C SER A 35 -11.02 17.15 3.53
N ILE A 36 -11.83 17.29 4.57
CA ILE A 36 -11.70 16.38 5.70
C ILE A 36 -12.05 14.96 5.30
N ALA A 37 -13.12 14.79 4.53
CA ALA A 37 -13.50 13.47 4.06
C ALA A 37 -12.43 12.86 3.17
N LEU A 38 -11.84 13.68 2.31
CA LEU A 38 -10.77 13.22 1.44
C LEU A 38 -9.55 12.81 2.25
N TYR A 39 -9.23 13.58 3.27
CA TYR A 39 -8.10 13.26 4.12
C TYR A 39 -8.31 11.91 4.81
N GLU A 40 -9.53 11.70 5.32
CA GLU A 40 -9.83 10.44 5.97
C GLU A 40 -9.75 9.28 5.01
N ARG A 41 -10.25 9.48 3.79
CA ARG A 41 -10.15 8.44 2.78
C ARG A 41 -8.70 8.17 2.42
N GLY A 42 -7.91 9.23 2.31
CA GLY A 42 -6.50 9.09 2.03
C GLY A 42 -5.78 8.30 3.10
N ALA A 43 -6.12 8.54 4.36
CA ALA A 43 -5.53 7.80 5.46
C ALA A 43 -5.88 6.32 5.38
N ALA A 44 -7.13 6.01 5.05
CA ALA A 44 -7.54 4.62 4.90
C ALA A 44 -6.83 3.95 3.74
N LEU A 45 -6.70 4.65 2.63
CA LEU A 45 -5.99 4.11 1.47
C LEU A 45 -4.53 3.87 1.80
N LYS A 46 -3.92 4.80 2.51
CA LYS A 46 -2.53 4.67 2.89
C LYS A 46 -2.33 3.45 3.79
N ALA A 47 -3.23 3.26 4.74
CA ALA A 47 -3.14 2.11 5.63
C ALA A 47 -3.31 0.81 4.86
N HIS A 48 -4.22 0.79 3.89
CA HIS A 48 -4.44 -0.39 3.07
C HIS A 48 -3.18 -0.72 2.27
N CYS A 49 -2.57 0.30 1.66
CA CYS A 49 -1.35 0.09 0.91
C CYS A 49 -0.22 -0.41 1.79
N ALA A 50 -0.11 0.14 2.98
CA ALA A 50 0.94 -0.27 3.91
C ALA A 50 0.76 -1.73 4.31
N GLY A 51 -0.48 -2.15 4.51
CA GLY A 51 -0.75 -3.54 4.83
C GLY A 51 -0.38 -4.48 3.70
N LYS A 52 -0.74 -4.09 2.47
CA LYS A 52 -0.39 -4.90 1.32
C LYS A 52 1.11 -5.00 1.14
N LEU A 53 1.80 -3.88 1.33
CA LEU A 53 3.25 -3.87 1.20
C LEU A 53 3.90 -4.74 2.25
N LYS A 54 3.39 -4.67 3.48
CA LYS A 54 3.92 -5.50 4.55
C LYS A 54 3.74 -6.97 4.23
N ASP A 55 2.56 -7.34 3.72
CA ASP A 55 2.32 -8.73 3.34
C ASP A 55 3.29 -9.18 2.27
N ALA A 56 3.55 -8.32 1.30
CA ALA A 56 4.49 -8.66 0.23
C ALA A 56 5.90 -8.82 0.78
N GLU A 57 6.28 -7.95 1.69
CA GLU A 57 7.61 -8.03 2.29
C GLU A 57 7.78 -9.32 3.07
N GLU A 58 6.75 -9.73 3.77
CA GLU A 58 6.82 -10.98 4.52
C GLU A 58 6.96 -12.17 3.59
N LYS A 59 6.27 -12.14 2.47
CA LYS A 59 6.38 -13.21 1.50
C LYS A 59 7.78 -13.29 0.91
N VAL A 60 8.36 -12.13 0.64
CA VAL A 60 9.72 -12.07 0.12
C VAL A 60 10.69 -12.66 1.15
N GLU A 61 10.50 -12.34 2.41
CA GLU A 61 11.35 -12.89 3.45
C GLU A 61 11.26 -14.41 3.52
N LEU A 62 10.06 -14.93 3.39
CA LEU A 62 9.88 -16.38 3.40
C LEU A 62 10.57 -17.03 2.22
N ILE A 63 10.50 -16.41 1.06
CA ILE A 63 11.14 -16.93 -0.13
C ILE A 63 12.66 -16.91 0.05
N ARG A 64 13.18 -15.83 0.57
CA ARG A 64 14.62 -15.75 0.83
C ARG A 64 15.08 -16.81 1.80
N ALA A 65 14.32 -17.00 2.86
CA ALA A 65 14.68 -17.99 3.85
C ALA A 65 14.69 -19.40 3.24
N ALA A 66 13.67 -19.67 2.41
CA ALA A 66 13.59 -20.97 1.76
C ALA A 66 14.75 -21.18 0.80
N GLU A 67 15.07 -20.14 0.03
CA GLU A 67 16.17 -20.24 -0.91
C GLU A 67 17.48 -20.41 -0.21
N GLY A 68 17.69 -19.69 0.89
CA GLY A 68 18.91 -19.81 1.64
C GLY A 68 19.11 -21.21 2.17
N ARG A 69 18.03 -21.81 2.64
CA ARG A 69 18.13 -23.19 3.16
C ARG A 69 18.34 -24.19 2.04
N ALA A 70 17.66 -24.00 0.91
CA ALA A 70 17.70 -24.97 -0.16
C ALA A 70 19.03 -24.93 -0.89
N ILE A 71 19.58 -23.75 -1.06
CA ILE A 71 20.79 -23.57 -1.86
C ILE A 71 22.03 -23.53 -0.97
N GLY A 72 21.83 -23.36 0.30
CA GLY A 72 22.95 -23.22 1.21
C GLY A 72 23.44 -21.80 1.26
N THR A 73 24.64 -21.63 1.75
CA THR A 73 25.17 -20.29 1.98
C THR A 73 25.59 -19.57 0.72
N THR A 74 25.78 -20.33 -0.35
CA THR A 74 26.29 -19.75 -1.57
C THR A 74 25.41 -18.65 -2.09
N ALA A 75 24.12 -18.89 -2.10
CA ALA A 75 23.18 -17.89 -2.63
C ALA A 75 23.23 -16.62 -1.81
N VAL A 76 23.37 -16.77 -0.52
CA VAL A 76 23.40 -15.60 0.35
C VAL A 76 24.57 -14.72 0.02
N GLU A 77 25.69 -15.32 -0.23
CA GLU A 77 26.88 -14.56 -0.50
C GLU A 77 26.81 -13.81 -1.80
N GLY A 78 26.06 -14.33 -2.73
CA GLY A 78 25.89 -13.66 -4.00
C GLY A 78 25.23 -12.31 -3.86
N LEU A 79 24.60 -12.09 -2.77
CA LEU A 79 23.93 -10.83 -2.53
C LEU A 79 24.87 -9.83 -1.91
#